data_e7091852f6433d4c1a10a05538fa3d1e
#
_entry.id   e7091852f6433d4c1a10a05538fa3d1e
#
_cell.length_a   1.000
_cell.length_b   1.000
_cell.length_c   1.000
_cell.angle_alpha   90.00
_cell.angle_beta   90.00
_cell.angle_gamma   90.00
#
_symmetry.space_group_name_H-M   'P 1'
#
loop_
_entity.id
_entity.type
_entity.pdbx_description
1 polymer ?
#
loop_
_entity_poly.entity_id
_entity_poly.type
_entity_poly.pdbx_seq_one_letter_code
_entity_poly.pdbx_strand_id
1 'polypeptide(L)' 'MKEIIIYSTSTCHFCNLAKEFFKANNLAYTEYNVGENAEKRAEMVEMTGQLGVPVIRIGDQVAVGFQEEVIKKMLA' A
#
# COMPACT_ATOMS: atom_id res chain seq x y z
N MET A 1 -0.73 7.81 -15.88
CA MET A 1 -0.44 6.67 -14.97
C MET A 1 -0.78 7.07 -13.54
N LYS A 2 -1.33 6.16 -12.79
CA LYS A 2 -1.68 6.42 -11.39
C LYS A 2 -0.47 6.16 -10.50
N GLU A 3 -0.25 7.04 -9.55
CA GLU A 3 0.81 6.84 -8.56
C GLU A 3 0.40 5.73 -7.59
N ILE A 4 1.34 4.85 -7.28
CA ILE A 4 1.14 3.75 -6.34
C ILE A 4 1.98 4.00 -5.11
N ILE A 5 1.33 4.02 -3.95
CA ILE A 5 2.01 4.16 -2.66
C ILE A 5 1.58 3.00 -1.78
N ILE A 6 2.54 2.34 -1.14
CA ILE A 6 2.25 1.29 -0.17
C ILE A 6 2.80 1.67 1.19
N TYR A 7 1.94 1.56 2.21
CA TYR A 7 2.32 1.74 3.61
C TYR A 7 2.48 0.35 4.20
N SER A 8 3.67 0.06 4.71
CA SER A 8 4.04 -1.30 5.11
C SER A 8 4.81 -1.32 6.43
N THR A 9 5.10 -2.52 6.92
CA THR A 9 6.06 -2.74 7.99
C THR A 9 7.02 -3.84 7.57
N SER A 10 8.16 -3.96 8.27
CA SER A 10 9.20 -4.90 7.89
C SER A 10 8.82 -6.37 8.08
N THR A 11 7.79 -6.66 8.89
CA THR A 11 7.37 -8.05 9.17
C THR A 11 6.02 -8.40 8.57
N CYS A 12 5.53 -7.63 7.64
CA CYS A 12 4.21 -7.80 7.05
C CYS A 12 4.25 -8.73 5.84
N HIS A 13 3.66 -9.91 5.97
CA HIS A 13 3.59 -10.89 4.89
C HIS A 13 2.82 -10.36 3.67
N PHE A 14 1.64 -9.81 3.89
CA PHE A 14 0.82 -9.30 2.80
C PHE A 14 1.40 -8.05 2.14
N CYS A 15 2.19 -7.28 2.87
CA CYS A 15 2.93 -6.17 2.29
C CYS A 15 3.93 -6.68 1.27
N ASN A 16 4.62 -7.77 1.60
CA ASN A 16 5.58 -8.39 0.68
C ASN A 16 4.90 -8.95 -0.56
N LEU A 17 3.73 -9.58 -0.39
CA LEU A 17 2.95 -10.08 -1.51
C LEU A 17 2.52 -8.95 -2.45
N ALA A 18 2.10 -7.82 -1.88
CA ALA A 18 1.72 -6.65 -2.67
C ALA A 18 2.89 -6.12 -3.48
N LYS A 19 4.08 -6.02 -2.85
CA LYS A 19 5.28 -5.54 -3.54
C LYS A 19 5.69 -6.49 -4.66
N GLU A 20 5.61 -7.79 -4.44
CA GLU A 20 5.90 -8.79 -5.47
C GLU A 20 4.94 -8.66 -6.64
N PHE A 21 3.65 -8.43 -6.37
CA PHE A 21 2.66 -8.23 -7.40
C PHE A 21 2.99 -6.99 -8.26
N PHE A 22 3.35 -5.88 -7.63
CA PHE A 22 3.72 -4.68 -8.37
C PHE A 22 4.94 -4.92 -9.24
N LYS A 23 5.96 -5.58 -8.71
CA LYS A 23 7.18 -5.89 -9.47
C LYS A 23 6.89 -6.82 -10.64
N ALA A 24 6.07 -7.85 -10.43
CA ALA A 24 5.73 -8.81 -11.47
C ALA A 24 4.95 -8.17 -12.62
N ASN A 25 4.26 -7.08 -12.36
CA ASN A 25 3.49 -6.35 -13.36
C ASN A 25 4.20 -5.09 -13.87
N ASN A 26 5.48 -4.94 -13.56
CA ASN A 26 6.32 -3.82 -13.97
C ASN A 26 5.74 -2.46 -13.54
N LEU A 27 5.17 -2.42 -12.33
CA LEU A 27 4.56 -1.23 -11.78
C LEU A 27 5.51 -0.58 -10.77
N ALA A 28 5.85 0.67 -11.00
CA ALA A 28 6.64 1.43 -10.05
C ALA A 28 5.76 1.82 -8.85
N TYR A 29 6.32 1.78 -7.66
CA TYR A 29 5.59 2.16 -6.46
C TYR A 29 6.55 2.82 -5.46
N THR A 30 5.97 3.59 -4.54
CA THR A 30 6.70 4.18 -3.42
C THR A 30 6.28 3.45 -2.16
N GLU A 31 7.26 3.03 -1.36
CA GLU A 31 7.00 2.33 -0.10
C GLU A 31 7.37 3.21 1.08
N TYR A 32 6.48 3.29 2.07
CA TYR A 32 6.76 3.93 3.35
C TYR A 32 6.63 2.90 4.46
N ASN A 33 7.71 2.71 5.24
CA ASN A 33 7.66 1.81 6.40
C ASN A 33 7.10 2.57 7.59
N VAL A 34 5.82 2.32 7.90
CA VAL A 34 5.12 3.03 8.96
C VAL A 34 5.51 2.53 10.36
N GLY A 35 6.22 1.41 10.43
CA GLY A 35 6.81 0.97 11.70
C GLY A 35 7.95 1.86 12.14
N GLU A 36 8.63 2.51 11.18
CA GLU A 36 9.78 3.38 11.45
C GLU A 36 9.52 4.85 11.19
N ASN A 37 8.48 5.17 10.41
CA ASN A 37 8.17 6.54 10.02
C ASN A 37 6.87 6.99 10.66
N ALA A 38 6.97 7.75 11.75
CA ALA A 38 5.79 8.20 12.52
C ALA A 38 4.91 9.16 11.72
N GLU A 39 5.48 10.01 10.87
CA GLU A 39 4.71 10.92 10.03
C GLU A 39 3.84 10.16 9.03
N LYS A 40 4.41 9.16 8.38
CA LYS A 40 3.68 8.37 7.41
C LYS A 40 2.65 7.45 8.07
N ARG A 41 2.94 6.99 9.29
CA ARG A 41 1.96 6.25 10.08
C ARG A 41 0.75 7.12 10.40
N ALA A 42 0.98 8.36 10.84
CA ALA A 42 -0.11 9.29 11.11
C ALA A 42 -0.92 9.60 9.85
N GLU A 43 -0.26 9.76 8.71
CA GLU A 43 -0.91 9.98 7.42
C GLU A 43 -1.80 8.80 7.06
N MET A 44 -1.31 7.59 7.24
CA MET A 44 -2.07 6.37 6.98
C MET A 44 -3.31 6.28 7.86
N VAL A 45 -3.17 6.56 9.15
CA VAL A 45 -4.29 6.54 10.09
C VAL A 45 -5.33 7.60 9.74
N GLU A 46 -4.88 8.77 9.30
CA GLU A 46 -5.78 9.83 8.87
C GLU A 46 -6.61 9.40 7.67
N MET A 47 -5.99 8.70 6.71
CA MET A 47 -6.69 8.21 5.52
C MET A 47 -7.65 7.05 5.79
N THR A 48 -7.30 6.17 6.73
CA THR A 48 -7.98 4.88 6.88
C THR A 48 -8.67 4.69 8.22
N GLY A 49 -8.32 5.49 9.22
CA GLY A 49 -8.87 5.37 10.56
C GLY A 49 -8.39 4.14 11.33
N GLN A 50 -7.30 3.50 10.87
CA GLN A 50 -6.80 2.28 11.51
C GLN A 50 -5.30 2.12 11.24
N LEU A 51 -4.66 1.20 11.95
CA LEU A 51 -3.20 0.98 11.91
C LEU A 51 -2.77 -0.26 11.13
N GLY A 52 -3.70 -1.04 10.58
CA GLY A 52 -3.36 -2.27 9.86
C GLY A 52 -2.62 -2.01 8.55
N VAL A 53 -1.71 -2.90 8.20
CA VAL A 53 -0.95 -2.84 6.95
C VAL A 53 -1.14 -4.13 6.17
N PRO A 54 -0.96 -4.13 4.85
CA PRO A 54 -0.61 -2.98 4.02
C PRO A 54 -1.79 -2.04 3.79
N VAL A 55 -1.49 -0.77 3.55
CA VAL A 55 -2.44 0.17 2.99
C VAL A 55 -1.88 0.58 1.64
N ILE A 56 -2.69 0.48 0.60
CA ILE A 56 -2.26 0.74 -0.76
C ILE A 56 -3.11 1.87 -1.32
N ARG A 57 -2.44 2.92 -1.76
CA ARG A 57 -3.09 4.05 -2.41
C ARG A 57 -2.71 4.05 -3.88
N ILE A 58 -3.71 4.11 -4.75
CA ILE A 58 -3.51 4.18 -6.19
C ILE A 58 -4.33 5.38 -6.70
N GLY A 59 -3.63 6.43 -7.09
CA GLY A 59 -4.28 7.69 -7.39
C GLY A 59 -5.04 8.21 -6.18
N ASP A 60 -6.35 8.36 -6.30
CA ASP A 60 -7.21 8.82 -5.20
C ASP A 60 -7.88 7.67 -4.44
N GLN A 61 -7.63 6.43 -4.84
CA GLN A 61 -8.26 5.26 -4.24
C GLN A 61 -7.36 4.66 -3.18
N VAL A 62 -7.95 4.20 -2.08
CA VAL A 62 -7.23 3.61 -0.96
C VAL A 62 -7.83 2.24 -0.64
N ALA A 63 -6.96 1.24 -0.49
CA ALA A 63 -7.36 -0.10 -0.07
C ALA A 63 -6.60 -0.48 1.19
N VAL A 64 -7.28 -1.11 2.14
CA VAL A 64 -6.66 -1.67 3.34
C VAL A 64 -6.52 -3.17 3.12
N GLY A 65 -5.31 -3.67 3.28
CA GLY A 65 -4.98 -5.05 2.98
C GLY A 65 -4.60 -5.24 1.53
N PHE A 66 -4.16 -6.44 1.19
CA PHE A 66 -3.82 -6.77 -0.18
C PHE A 66 -4.78 -7.82 -0.72
N GLN A 67 -5.62 -7.40 -1.64
CA GLN A 67 -6.52 -8.28 -2.38
C GLN A 67 -6.29 -7.98 -3.85
N GLU A 68 -5.71 -8.94 -4.56
CA GLU A 68 -5.28 -8.75 -5.94
C GLU A 68 -6.42 -8.26 -6.84
N GLU A 69 -7.62 -8.81 -6.68
CA GLU A 69 -8.79 -8.40 -7.47
C GLU A 69 -9.13 -6.93 -7.28
N VAL A 70 -9.07 -6.46 -6.03
CA VAL A 70 -9.35 -5.06 -5.71
C VAL A 70 -8.29 -4.15 -6.32
N ILE A 71 -7.03 -4.55 -6.19
CA ILE A 71 -5.91 -3.76 -6.72
C ILE A 71 -5.99 -3.66 -8.24
N LYS A 72 -6.33 -4.75 -8.92
CA LYS A 72 -6.50 -4.73 -10.37
C LYS A 72 -7.57 -3.75 -10.81
N LYS A 73 -8.69 -3.69 -10.08
CA LYS A 73 -9.76 -2.73 -10.36
C LYS A 73 -9.30 -1.29 -10.17
N MET A 74 -8.50 -1.04 -9.13
CA MET A 74 -7.98 0.29 -8.86
C MET A 74 -6.99 0.75 -9.93
N LEU A 75 -6.29 -0.18 -10.55
CA LEU A 75 -5.32 0.10 -11.62
C LEU A 75 -5.99 0.35 -12.97
N ALA A 76 -7.21 -0.10 -13.15
CA ALA A 76 -7.93 0.02 -14.41
C ALA A 76 -8.31 1.47 -14.78
#